data_0bba4c7024f32381e8c2c70667f7f05e
#
_entry.id   0bba4c7024f32381e8c2c70667f7f05e
#
_cell.length_a   1.000
_cell.length_b   1.000
_cell.length_c   1.000
_cell.angle_alpha   90.00
_cell.angle_beta   90.00
_cell.angle_gamma   90.00
#
_symmetry.space_group_name_H-M   'P 1'
#
loop_
_entity.id
_entity.type
_entity.pdbx_description
1 polymer ?
#
loop_
_entity_poly.entity_id
_entity_poly.type
_entity_poly.pdbx_seq_one_letter_code
_entity_poly.pdbx_strand_id
1 'polypeptide(L)'
;MWTDARQATAWAFVWLLLVTAGFVLLRPRSLSGRWPRWPLILLIAALVRLPPALWLPVGAGFDIDSYRLVTDALLSGREVYGAVAGRHPYLPFQMYVMGGMARLAATTGLPYVVAMKLPSILADVALTGLIYRAVIHSRPSDGRGHAWAAYLALLYALNPVSLLVASYHGQFEAVTLLLLAGGWWLWEQRRPAASAAAVGLAILNKTWPVLFLPVVVMRLGSWRARLGYTALALGIPVLVVVAYLVAYDADPAPMLGRALTHRGNAGYWGPSAVLVPAAGVWPSLQPLADVLAALRNWVLGGAALLALWWTQRQSALDAFLTLLLAVVAVTVGFGIQWLLWLIPFALLAEQARWARVYSLAAALMLTIHLYGLHMVPWLAEWLSPPAADWLIRLSGLPAWGVVIAWLVARLRAARAGRPAAEQPRELAAN
;
A
#
# COMPACT_ATOMS: atom_id res chain seq x y z
N MET A 1 -30.46 2.69 -9.93
CA MET A 1 -29.09 2.99 -9.50
C MET A 1 -29.04 4.48 -9.22
N TRP A 2 -28.31 4.94 -8.22
CA TRP A 2 -28.43 6.26 -7.56
C TRP A 2 -28.52 7.42 -8.55
N THR A 3 -29.61 8.17 -8.51
CA THR A 3 -29.82 9.37 -9.33
C THR A 3 -29.12 10.60 -8.76
N ASP A 4 -28.63 10.52 -7.50
CA ASP A 4 -27.95 11.63 -6.80
C ASP A 4 -26.56 11.16 -6.30
N ALA A 5 -25.50 11.78 -6.83
CA ALA A 5 -24.12 11.55 -6.40
C ALA A 5 -23.91 11.87 -4.90
N ARG A 6 -24.68 12.80 -4.33
CA ARG A 6 -24.61 13.14 -2.90
C ARG A 6 -25.10 11.99 -2.04
N GLN A 7 -26.18 11.31 -2.43
CA GLN A 7 -26.70 10.15 -1.69
C GLN A 7 -25.69 8.98 -1.75
N ALA A 8 -25.13 8.69 -2.91
CA ALA A 8 -24.12 7.63 -3.07
C ALA A 8 -22.90 7.90 -2.18
N THR A 9 -22.43 9.14 -2.13
CA THR A 9 -21.32 9.55 -1.27
C THR A 9 -21.67 9.43 0.22
N ALA A 10 -22.87 9.82 0.63
CA ALA A 10 -23.32 9.71 2.01
C ALA A 10 -23.40 8.24 2.47
N TRP A 11 -23.94 7.34 1.64
CA TRP A 11 -23.99 5.91 1.93
C TRP A 11 -22.59 5.28 1.98
N ALA A 12 -21.70 5.66 1.08
CA ALA A 12 -20.32 5.22 1.12
C ALA A 12 -19.63 5.65 2.43
N PHE A 13 -19.90 6.87 2.91
CA PHE A 13 -19.38 7.34 4.20
C PHE A 13 -19.95 6.57 5.39
N VAL A 14 -21.26 6.33 5.43
CA VAL A 14 -21.89 5.49 6.46
C VAL A 14 -21.28 4.10 6.45
N TRP A 15 -21.08 3.50 5.27
CA TRP A 15 -20.43 2.20 5.14
C TRP A 15 -19.01 2.19 5.70
N LEU A 16 -18.20 3.22 5.38
CA LEU A 16 -16.86 3.38 5.95
C LEU A 16 -16.89 3.44 7.48
N LEU A 17 -17.85 4.19 8.05
CA LEU A 17 -18.01 4.29 9.52
C LEU A 17 -18.37 2.94 10.13
N LEU A 18 -19.31 2.18 9.53
CA LEU A 18 -19.70 0.86 10.00
C LEU A 18 -18.53 -0.14 9.95
N VAL A 19 -17.76 -0.17 8.85
CA VAL A 19 -16.58 -1.01 8.72
C VAL A 19 -15.50 -0.62 9.72
N THR A 20 -15.26 0.69 9.89
CA THR A 20 -14.30 1.20 10.87
C THR A 20 -14.73 0.86 12.31
N ALA A 21 -16.01 0.97 12.63
CA ALA A 21 -16.54 0.53 13.92
C ALA A 21 -16.31 -0.98 14.14
N GLY A 22 -16.60 -1.81 13.12
CA GLY A 22 -16.29 -3.25 13.14
C GLY A 22 -14.80 -3.52 13.39
N PHE A 23 -13.91 -2.78 12.72
CA PHE A 23 -12.47 -2.87 12.92
C PHE A 23 -12.05 -2.49 14.35
N VAL A 24 -12.61 -1.43 14.92
CA VAL A 24 -12.33 -0.96 16.29
C VAL A 24 -12.86 -1.95 17.34
N LEU A 25 -14.05 -2.48 17.13
CA LEU A 25 -14.70 -3.43 18.05
C LEU A 25 -14.11 -4.83 17.97
N LEU A 26 -13.44 -5.18 16.87
CA LEU A 26 -12.78 -6.48 16.70
C LEU A 26 -11.66 -6.62 17.72
N ARG A 27 -11.87 -7.46 18.74
CA ARG A 27 -10.89 -7.75 19.79
C ARG A 27 -10.54 -9.23 19.78
N PRO A 28 -9.34 -9.62 20.18
CA PRO A 28 -8.99 -11.03 20.38
C PRO A 28 -9.63 -11.55 21.66
N ARG A 29 -11.01 -11.47 21.75
CA ARG A 29 -11.75 -12.00 22.88
C ARG A 29 -11.56 -13.50 22.94
N SER A 30 -11.16 -14.00 24.09
CA SER A 30 -10.83 -15.39 24.39
C SER A 30 -10.53 -16.25 23.14
N LEU A 31 -9.28 -16.59 22.90
CA LEU A 31 -8.87 -17.47 21.80
C LEU A 31 -9.56 -18.85 21.81
N SER A 32 -10.52 -19.06 22.74
CA SER A 32 -11.39 -20.21 22.89
C SER A 32 -12.74 -20.09 22.16
N GLY A 33 -13.08 -18.91 21.60
CA GLY A 33 -14.33 -18.69 20.87
C GLY A 33 -14.37 -19.36 19.49
N ARG A 34 -15.58 -19.51 18.92
CA ARG A 34 -15.75 -19.95 17.54
C ARG A 34 -15.40 -18.80 16.58
N TRP A 35 -14.25 -18.88 15.96
CA TRP A 35 -13.82 -17.94 14.94
C TRP A 35 -14.25 -18.40 13.54
N PRO A 36 -14.53 -17.48 12.61
CA PRO A 36 -14.92 -17.85 11.26
C PRO A 36 -13.77 -18.57 10.55
N ARG A 37 -14.15 -19.59 9.77
CA ARG A 37 -13.20 -20.30 8.89
C ARG A 37 -12.79 -19.40 7.72
N TRP A 38 -11.67 -19.71 7.12
CA TRP A 38 -11.06 -18.90 6.04
C TRP A 38 -12.02 -18.55 4.89
N PRO A 39 -12.96 -19.41 4.40
CA PRO A 39 -13.87 -19.01 3.33
C PRO A 39 -14.82 -17.89 3.75
N LEU A 40 -15.30 -17.93 5.00
CA LEU A 40 -16.17 -16.87 5.53
C LEU A 40 -15.39 -15.56 5.72
N ILE A 41 -14.11 -15.62 6.09
CA ILE A 41 -13.25 -14.42 6.18
C ILE A 41 -13.08 -13.78 4.79
N LEU A 42 -12.85 -14.59 3.75
CA LEU A 42 -12.77 -14.10 2.37
C LEU A 42 -14.10 -13.49 1.89
N LEU A 43 -15.21 -14.13 2.23
CA LEU A 43 -16.54 -13.57 1.94
C LEU A 43 -16.74 -12.22 2.62
N ILE A 44 -16.39 -12.10 3.91
CA ILE A 44 -16.45 -10.82 4.64
C ILE A 44 -15.57 -9.78 3.95
N ALA A 45 -14.33 -10.13 3.57
CA ALA A 45 -13.43 -9.23 2.87
C ALA A 45 -14.02 -8.73 1.53
N ALA A 46 -14.66 -9.61 0.76
CA ALA A 46 -15.35 -9.26 -0.48
C ALA A 46 -16.58 -8.37 -0.22
N LEU A 47 -17.44 -8.77 0.73
CA LEU A 47 -18.66 -8.01 1.08
C LEU A 47 -18.35 -6.61 1.62
N VAL A 48 -17.24 -6.42 2.28
CA VAL A 48 -16.80 -5.10 2.76
C VAL A 48 -16.40 -4.18 1.60
N ARG A 49 -15.82 -4.71 0.54
CA ARG A 49 -15.21 -3.93 -0.57
C ARG A 49 -16.12 -3.73 -1.76
N LEU A 50 -16.97 -4.70 -2.08
CA LEU A 50 -17.82 -4.63 -3.29
C LEU A 50 -18.89 -3.53 -3.20
N PRO A 51 -19.65 -3.38 -2.09
CA PRO A 51 -20.72 -2.39 -2.05
C PRO A 51 -20.24 -0.96 -2.35
N PRO A 52 -19.20 -0.41 -1.68
CA PRO A 52 -18.76 0.95 -1.99
C PRO A 52 -18.19 1.08 -3.41
N ALA A 53 -17.56 0.04 -3.96
CA ALA A 53 -17.09 0.05 -5.34
C ALA A 53 -18.24 0.18 -6.34
N LEU A 54 -19.40 -0.43 -6.03
CA LEU A 54 -20.61 -0.39 -6.86
C LEU A 54 -21.42 0.89 -6.64
N TRP A 55 -21.54 1.35 -5.40
CA TRP A 55 -22.30 2.56 -5.06
C TRP A 55 -21.57 3.83 -5.45
N LEU A 56 -20.25 3.81 -5.42
CA LEU A 56 -19.38 4.96 -5.69
C LEU A 56 -18.66 4.75 -7.04
N PRO A 57 -19.37 4.95 -8.18
CA PRO A 57 -18.80 4.78 -9.52
C PRO A 57 -17.77 5.87 -9.87
N VAL A 58 -17.23 6.55 -8.86
CA VAL A 58 -16.16 7.53 -8.94
C VAL A 58 -14.96 7.06 -8.12
N GLY A 59 -13.77 7.44 -8.53
CA GLY A 59 -12.53 7.25 -7.78
C GLY A 59 -11.86 8.60 -7.55
N ALA A 60 -10.56 8.62 -7.24
CA ALA A 60 -9.80 9.86 -7.32
C ALA A 60 -9.78 10.32 -8.78
N GLY A 61 -10.41 11.43 -9.08
CA GLY A 61 -10.68 11.90 -10.45
C GLY A 61 -9.44 11.91 -11.32
N PHE A 62 -8.33 12.47 -10.82
CA PHE A 62 -7.05 12.52 -11.53
C PHE A 62 -6.54 11.14 -11.94
N ASP A 63 -6.63 10.14 -11.07
CA ASP A 63 -6.14 8.79 -11.34
C ASP A 63 -7.04 8.05 -12.33
N ILE A 64 -8.36 8.18 -12.17
CA ILE A 64 -9.32 7.57 -13.10
C ILE A 64 -9.20 8.16 -14.50
N ASP A 65 -9.02 9.47 -14.61
CA ASP A 65 -8.78 10.14 -15.89
C ASP A 65 -7.46 9.68 -16.51
N SER A 66 -6.41 9.50 -15.68
CA SER A 66 -5.14 8.92 -16.14
C SER A 66 -5.33 7.50 -16.68
N TYR A 67 -6.12 6.67 -15.99
CA TYR A 67 -6.41 5.31 -16.46
C TYR A 67 -7.15 5.30 -17.78
N ARG A 68 -8.08 6.23 -18.00
CA ARG A 68 -8.77 6.40 -19.31
C ARG A 68 -7.78 6.75 -20.41
N LEU A 69 -6.95 7.77 -20.20
CA LEU A 69 -5.94 8.17 -21.19
C LEU A 69 -5.01 6.99 -21.54
N VAL A 70 -4.56 6.23 -20.53
CA VAL A 70 -3.70 5.05 -20.72
C VAL A 70 -4.41 3.96 -21.51
N THR A 71 -5.65 3.63 -21.14
CA THR A 71 -6.41 2.56 -21.82
C THR A 71 -6.80 2.96 -23.24
N ASP A 72 -7.15 4.21 -23.49
CA ASP A 72 -7.48 4.72 -24.84
C ASP A 72 -6.24 4.70 -25.75
N ALA A 73 -5.06 5.07 -25.24
CA ALA A 73 -3.82 4.97 -26.00
C ALA A 73 -3.48 3.49 -26.30
N LEU A 74 -3.49 2.64 -25.28
CA LEU A 74 -3.18 1.21 -25.41
C LEU A 74 -4.12 0.48 -26.38
N LEU A 75 -5.44 0.68 -26.24
CA LEU A 75 -6.45 -0.03 -27.04
C LEU A 75 -6.52 0.48 -28.49
N SER A 76 -6.04 1.72 -28.75
CA SER A 76 -5.85 2.25 -30.10
C SER A 76 -4.49 1.89 -30.73
N GLY A 77 -3.68 1.05 -30.06
CA GLY A 77 -2.37 0.61 -30.56
C GLY A 77 -1.27 1.69 -30.52
N ARG A 78 -1.51 2.79 -29.79
CA ARG A 78 -0.52 3.86 -29.67
C ARG A 78 0.48 3.57 -28.54
N GLU A 79 1.71 4.07 -28.70
CA GLU A 79 2.70 4.09 -27.63
C GLU A 79 2.17 4.93 -26.44
N VAL A 80 2.14 4.31 -25.24
CA VAL A 80 1.43 4.91 -24.11
C VAL A 80 2.19 6.09 -23.49
N TYR A 81 3.50 5.96 -23.25
CA TYR A 81 4.25 6.94 -22.45
C TYR A 81 4.41 8.31 -23.15
N GLY A 82 4.57 8.31 -24.45
CA GLY A 82 4.54 9.51 -25.26
C GLY A 82 3.13 10.10 -25.39
N ALA A 83 2.13 9.21 -25.59
CA ALA A 83 0.75 9.64 -25.81
C ALA A 83 0.09 10.27 -24.59
N VAL A 84 0.46 9.84 -23.34
CA VAL A 84 -0.23 10.29 -22.13
C VAL A 84 0.53 11.34 -21.31
N ALA A 85 1.59 11.92 -21.85
CA ALA A 85 2.33 13.06 -21.29
C ALA A 85 2.62 12.93 -19.78
N GLY A 86 3.12 11.76 -19.34
CA GLY A 86 3.54 11.50 -17.96
C GLY A 86 2.42 11.12 -16.98
N ARG A 87 1.21 10.82 -17.45
CA ARG A 87 0.07 10.35 -16.63
C ARG A 87 0.22 8.87 -16.22
N HIS A 88 1.25 8.15 -16.72
CA HIS A 88 1.55 6.75 -16.36
C HIS A 88 2.97 6.61 -15.81
N PRO A 89 3.19 6.76 -14.49
CA PRO A 89 4.53 6.70 -13.89
C PRO A 89 4.96 5.28 -13.47
N TYR A 90 4.43 4.26 -14.13
CA TYR A 90 4.67 2.84 -13.80
C TYR A 90 5.30 2.12 -14.99
N LEU A 91 5.88 0.94 -14.74
CA LEU A 91 6.36 0.06 -15.80
C LEU A 91 5.20 -0.60 -16.57
N PRO A 92 5.43 -1.18 -17.75
CA PRO A 92 4.36 -1.64 -18.65
C PRO A 92 3.70 -2.97 -18.20
N PHE A 93 3.10 -2.98 -17.03
CA PHE A 93 2.31 -4.10 -16.52
C PHE A 93 0.87 -3.67 -16.23
N GLN A 94 0.73 -2.67 -15.37
CA GLN A 94 -0.59 -2.23 -14.91
C GLN A 94 -1.46 -1.71 -16.07
N MET A 95 -0.87 -1.10 -17.08
CA MET A 95 -1.61 -0.65 -18.26
C MET A 95 -2.29 -1.79 -19.02
N TYR A 96 -1.68 -2.99 -19.09
CA TYR A 96 -2.31 -4.16 -19.70
C TYR A 96 -3.45 -4.70 -18.85
N VAL A 97 -3.32 -4.69 -17.53
CA VAL A 97 -4.41 -5.03 -16.60
C VAL A 97 -5.58 -4.05 -16.80
N MET A 98 -5.29 -2.74 -16.84
CA MET A 98 -6.29 -1.71 -17.11
C MET A 98 -6.94 -1.86 -18.49
N GLY A 99 -6.15 -2.16 -19.52
CA GLY A 99 -6.68 -2.45 -20.87
C GLY A 99 -7.64 -3.63 -20.90
N GLY A 100 -7.31 -4.72 -20.17
CA GLY A 100 -8.19 -5.86 -19.98
C GLY A 100 -9.49 -5.49 -19.27
N MET A 101 -9.41 -4.67 -18.21
CA MET A 101 -10.59 -4.19 -17.48
C MET A 101 -11.44 -3.23 -18.31
N ALA A 102 -10.84 -2.39 -19.14
CA ALA A 102 -11.57 -1.52 -20.06
C ALA A 102 -12.36 -2.34 -21.10
N ARG A 103 -11.77 -3.41 -21.65
CA ARG A 103 -12.48 -4.36 -22.54
C ARG A 103 -13.61 -5.08 -21.79
N LEU A 104 -13.36 -5.55 -20.58
CA LEU A 104 -14.39 -6.17 -19.73
C LEU A 104 -15.56 -5.22 -19.52
N ALA A 105 -15.30 -3.96 -19.17
CA ALA A 105 -16.33 -2.94 -19.02
C ALA A 105 -17.15 -2.76 -20.30
N ALA A 106 -16.50 -2.65 -21.45
CA ALA A 106 -17.13 -2.47 -22.74
C ALA A 106 -18.01 -3.68 -23.16
N THR A 107 -17.56 -4.91 -22.86
CA THR A 107 -18.30 -6.14 -23.26
C THR A 107 -19.43 -6.51 -22.31
N THR A 108 -19.32 -6.15 -21.02
CA THR A 108 -20.32 -6.53 -19.99
C THR A 108 -21.28 -5.40 -19.62
N GLY A 109 -21.03 -4.16 -20.06
CA GLY A 109 -21.79 -2.98 -19.63
C GLY A 109 -21.46 -2.53 -18.20
N LEU A 110 -20.47 -3.13 -17.55
CA LEU A 110 -20.02 -2.71 -16.23
C LEU A 110 -19.44 -1.29 -16.29
N PRO A 111 -19.76 -0.38 -15.35
CA PRO A 111 -19.16 0.93 -15.34
C PRO A 111 -17.63 0.86 -15.31
N TYR A 112 -16.96 1.65 -16.15
CA TYR A 112 -15.50 1.66 -16.30
C TYR A 112 -14.76 1.75 -14.96
N VAL A 113 -15.19 2.67 -14.08
CA VAL A 113 -14.57 2.88 -12.76
C VAL A 113 -14.68 1.64 -11.88
N VAL A 114 -15.82 0.94 -11.94
CA VAL A 114 -16.01 -0.32 -11.19
C VAL A 114 -15.04 -1.39 -11.71
N ALA A 115 -14.95 -1.55 -13.04
CA ALA A 115 -14.03 -2.50 -13.65
C ALA A 115 -12.56 -2.23 -13.23
N MET A 116 -12.13 -0.95 -13.22
CA MET A 116 -10.77 -0.57 -12.80
C MET A 116 -10.46 -0.91 -11.34
N LYS A 117 -11.46 -0.95 -10.45
CA LYS A 117 -11.31 -1.30 -9.04
C LYS A 117 -11.20 -2.82 -8.80
N LEU A 118 -11.75 -3.65 -9.68
CA LEU A 118 -11.82 -5.11 -9.47
C LEU A 118 -10.47 -5.79 -9.22
N PRO A 119 -9.39 -5.53 -9.98
CA PRO A 119 -8.10 -6.17 -9.72
C PRO A 119 -7.57 -5.88 -8.31
N SER A 120 -7.74 -4.65 -7.84
CA SER A 120 -7.33 -4.24 -6.49
C SER A 120 -8.17 -4.90 -5.40
N ILE A 121 -9.49 -4.99 -5.60
CA ILE A 121 -10.41 -5.64 -4.66
C ILE A 121 -10.11 -7.14 -4.57
N LEU A 122 -9.91 -7.81 -5.71
CA LEU A 122 -9.57 -9.23 -5.74
C LEU A 122 -8.23 -9.51 -5.08
N ALA A 123 -7.22 -8.67 -5.35
CA ALA A 123 -5.93 -8.76 -4.69
C ALA A 123 -6.02 -8.57 -3.18
N ASP A 124 -6.84 -7.65 -2.71
CA ASP A 124 -7.06 -7.36 -1.29
C ASP A 124 -7.76 -8.54 -0.57
N VAL A 125 -8.74 -9.16 -1.23
CA VAL A 125 -9.38 -10.39 -0.72
C VAL A 125 -8.37 -11.54 -0.66
N ALA A 126 -7.56 -11.72 -1.73
CA ALA A 126 -6.52 -12.74 -1.77
C ALA A 126 -5.44 -12.50 -0.71
N LEU A 127 -5.05 -11.25 -0.47
CA LEU A 127 -4.10 -10.86 0.57
C LEU A 127 -4.65 -11.14 1.98
N THR A 128 -5.95 -10.97 2.21
CA THR A 128 -6.63 -11.42 3.44
C THR A 128 -6.44 -12.92 3.65
N GLY A 129 -6.63 -13.72 2.61
CA GLY A 129 -6.41 -15.17 2.63
C GLY A 129 -4.95 -15.56 2.85
N LEU A 130 -4.02 -14.83 2.25
CA LEU A 130 -2.60 -15.04 2.44
C LEU A 130 -2.18 -14.77 3.89
N ILE A 131 -2.66 -13.69 4.51
CA ILE A 131 -2.40 -13.38 5.93
C ILE A 131 -2.88 -14.53 6.80
N TYR A 132 -4.12 -15.01 6.60
CA TYR A 132 -4.65 -16.14 7.35
C TYR A 132 -3.75 -17.38 7.21
N ARG A 133 -3.41 -17.75 5.96
CA ARG A 133 -2.61 -18.95 5.68
C ARG A 133 -1.18 -18.87 6.21
N ALA A 134 -0.55 -17.72 6.10
CA ALA A 134 0.80 -17.52 6.58
C ALA A 134 0.86 -17.63 8.11
N VAL A 135 -0.07 -17.00 8.81
CA VAL A 135 -0.12 -17.02 10.27
C VAL A 135 -0.49 -18.40 10.83
N ILE A 136 -1.46 -19.09 10.23
CA ILE A 136 -1.81 -20.45 10.69
C ILE A 136 -0.68 -21.45 10.46
N HIS A 137 0.12 -21.27 9.40
CA HIS A 137 1.24 -22.13 9.09
C HIS A 137 2.42 -21.98 10.08
N SER A 138 2.61 -20.77 10.63
CA SER A 138 3.67 -20.49 11.61
C SER A 138 3.30 -20.86 13.05
N ARG A 139 2.05 -21.29 13.28
CA ARG A 139 1.51 -21.56 14.61
C ARG A 139 1.10 -23.02 14.77
N PRO A 140 1.04 -23.54 16.03
CA PRO A 140 0.46 -24.86 16.30
C PRO A 140 -0.96 -24.98 15.72
N SER A 141 -1.32 -26.13 15.22
CA SER A 141 -2.64 -26.42 14.62
C SER A 141 -3.75 -26.57 15.66
N ASP A 142 -3.62 -25.91 16.80
CA ASP A 142 -4.63 -25.84 17.87
C ASP A 142 -5.68 -24.75 17.59
N GLY A 143 -6.74 -24.74 18.36
CA GLY A 143 -7.81 -23.75 18.25
C GLY A 143 -7.33 -22.31 18.47
N ARG A 144 -6.23 -22.10 19.22
CA ARG A 144 -5.65 -20.77 19.48
C ARG A 144 -4.93 -20.23 18.26
N GLY A 145 -4.17 -21.08 17.54
CA GLY A 145 -3.51 -20.70 16.30
C GLY A 145 -4.52 -20.29 15.23
N HIS A 146 -5.62 -21.06 15.10
CA HIS A 146 -6.72 -20.70 14.20
C HIS A 146 -7.39 -19.37 14.57
N ALA A 147 -7.69 -19.16 15.86
CA ALA A 147 -8.34 -17.93 16.33
C ALA A 147 -7.46 -16.69 16.07
N TRP A 148 -6.16 -16.82 16.29
CA TRP A 148 -5.22 -15.73 16.04
C TRP A 148 -5.08 -15.41 14.54
N ALA A 149 -4.94 -16.42 13.68
CA ALA A 149 -4.90 -16.25 12.23
C ALA A 149 -6.21 -15.61 11.71
N ALA A 150 -7.37 -16.07 12.21
CA ALA A 150 -8.66 -15.47 11.86
C ALA A 150 -8.76 -14.01 12.32
N TYR A 151 -8.30 -13.69 13.52
CA TYR A 151 -8.26 -12.32 14.03
C TYR A 151 -7.42 -11.39 13.16
N LEU A 152 -6.19 -11.78 12.82
CA LEU A 152 -5.31 -10.95 11.99
C LEU A 152 -5.86 -10.77 10.57
N ALA A 153 -6.40 -11.85 9.98
CA ALA A 153 -7.04 -11.79 8.67
C ALA A 153 -8.29 -10.89 8.67
N LEU A 154 -9.12 -10.94 9.74
CA LEU A 154 -10.27 -10.05 9.90
C LEU A 154 -9.85 -8.59 10.14
N LEU A 155 -8.74 -8.35 10.85
CA LEU A 155 -8.17 -7.00 10.95
C LEU A 155 -7.80 -6.44 9.58
N TYR A 156 -7.33 -7.28 8.64
CA TYR A 156 -7.10 -6.83 7.28
C TYR A 156 -8.39 -6.71 6.49
N ALA A 157 -9.30 -7.67 6.60
CA ALA A 157 -10.60 -7.67 5.91
C ALA A 157 -11.43 -6.40 6.21
N LEU A 158 -11.43 -5.97 7.47
CA LEU A 158 -12.14 -4.78 7.95
C LEU A 158 -11.28 -3.51 7.96
N ASN A 159 -10.07 -3.55 7.40
CA ASN A 159 -9.15 -2.42 7.49
C ASN A 159 -9.66 -1.21 6.70
N PRO A 160 -9.89 -0.05 7.34
CA PRO A 160 -10.44 1.13 6.67
C PRO A 160 -9.46 1.73 5.65
N VAL A 161 -8.14 1.60 5.84
CA VAL A 161 -7.15 2.09 4.87
C VAL A 161 -7.20 1.27 3.59
N SER A 162 -7.25 -0.06 3.70
CA SER A 162 -7.38 -0.94 2.54
C SER A 162 -8.69 -0.68 1.79
N LEU A 163 -9.81 -0.54 2.52
CA LEU A 163 -11.10 -0.20 1.94
C LEU A 163 -11.04 1.13 1.16
N LEU A 164 -10.48 2.17 1.76
CA LEU A 164 -10.37 3.49 1.13
C LEU A 164 -9.46 3.46 -0.11
N VAL A 165 -8.33 2.77 -0.07
CA VAL A 165 -7.38 2.71 -1.20
C VAL A 165 -7.93 1.85 -2.35
N ALA A 166 -8.46 0.66 -2.06
CA ALA A 166 -8.89 -0.26 -3.11
C ALA A 166 -10.28 0.08 -3.68
N SER A 167 -11.27 0.33 -2.80
CA SER A 167 -12.68 0.41 -3.21
C SER A 167 -13.19 1.84 -3.42
N TYR A 168 -12.62 2.82 -2.70
CA TYR A 168 -13.01 4.22 -2.84
C TYR A 168 -12.11 4.93 -3.85
N HIS A 169 -10.82 4.97 -3.59
CA HIS A 169 -9.84 5.64 -4.46
C HIS A 169 -9.71 4.94 -5.83
N GLY A 170 -9.64 3.59 -5.83
CA GLY A 170 -9.44 2.80 -7.04
C GLY A 170 -7.96 2.62 -7.42
N GLN A 171 -7.05 2.73 -6.44
CA GLN A 171 -5.62 2.47 -6.64
C GLN A 171 -5.31 0.97 -6.58
N PHE A 172 -4.31 0.54 -7.33
CA PHE A 172 -3.90 -0.87 -7.45
C PHE A 172 -2.74 -1.28 -6.52
N GLU A 173 -2.61 -0.60 -5.37
CA GLU A 173 -1.62 -0.95 -4.33
C GLU A 173 -1.75 -2.39 -3.87
N ALA A 174 -2.97 -2.88 -3.69
CA ALA A 174 -3.22 -4.23 -3.21
C ALA A 174 -2.64 -5.31 -4.14
N VAL A 175 -2.58 -5.07 -5.46
CA VAL A 175 -1.94 -5.99 -6.42
C VAL A 175 -0.44 -6.10 -6.14
N THR A 176 0.23 -4.96 -5.97
CA THR A 176 1.66 -4.93 -5.61
C THR A 176 1.92 -5.64 -4.29
N LEU A 177 1.08 -5.36 -3.28
CA LEU A 177 1.22 -5.93 -1.93
C LEU A 177 0.98 -7.44 -1.92
N LEU A 178 0.00 -7.93 -2.67
CA LEU A 178 -0.25 -9.36 -2.82
C LEU A 178 0.95 -10.07 -3.46
N LEU A 179 1.50 -9.53 -4.54
CA LEU A 179 2.66 -10.10 -5.23
C LEU A 179 3.89 -10.10 -4.31
N LEU A 180 4.13 -9.01 -3.59
CA LEU A 180 5.28 -8.89 -2.69
C LEU A 180 5.14 -9.75 -1.43
N ALA A 181 3.97 -9.77 -0.80
CA ALA A 181 3.69 -10.64 0.34
C ALA A 181 3.70 -12.13 -0.06
N GLY A 182 3.20 -12.44 -1.26
CA GLY A 182 3.33 -13.75 -1.88
C GLY A 182 4.79 -14.14 -2.12
N GLY A 183 5.60 -13.20 -2.59
CA GLY A 183 7.05 -13.36 -2.75
C GLY A 183 7.75 -13.67 -1.42
N TRP A 184 7.42 -12.92 -0.37
CA TRP A 184 7.88 -13.23 0.99
C TRP A 184 7.41 -14.62 1.44
N TRP A 185 6.15 -14.96 1.26
CA TRP A 185 5.60 -16.27 1.66
C TRP A 185 6.31 -17.42 0.94
N LEU A 186 6.57 -17.30 -0.37
CA LEU A 186 7.34 -18.27 -1.13
C LEU A 186 8.79 -18.38 -0.65
N TRP A 187 9.40 -17.29 -0.20
CA TRP A 187 10.70 -17.29 0.47
C TRP A 187 10.68 -18.14 1.75
N GLU A 188 9.69 -17.94 2.62
CA GLU A 188 9.52 -18.73 3.85
C GLU A 188 9.30 -20.23 3.53
N GLN A 189 8.64 -20.53 2.40
CA GLN A 189 8.43 -21.89 1.91
C GLN A 189 9.69 -22.52 1.24
N ARG A 190 10.86 -21.88 1.35
CA ARG A 190 12.10 -22.32 0.72
C ARG A 190 12.01 -22.47 -0.79
N ARG A 191 11.24 -21.64 -1.47
CA ARG A 191 11.07 -21.57 -2.94
C ARG A 191 11.68 -20.28 -3.50
N PRO A 192 13.03 -20.13 -3.49
CA PRO A 192 13.66 -18.84 -3.82
C PRO A 192 13.42 -18.38 -5.26
N ALA A 193 13.34 -19.28 -6.24
CA ALA A 193 13.07 -18.91 -7.64
C ALA A 193 11.64 -18.36 -7.80
N ALA A 194 10.64 -19.03 -7.21
CA ALA A 194 9.25 -18.55 -7.24
C ALA A 194 9.10 -17.23 -6.46
N SER A 195 9.81 -17.08 -5.34
CA SER A 195 9.90 -15.83 -4.59
C SER A 195 10.46 -14.70 -5.45
N ALA A 196 11.60 -14.93 -6.13
CA ALA A 196 12.22 -13.94 -7.00
C ALA A 196 11.29 -13.51 -8.15
N ALA A 197 10.57 -14.48 -8.75
CA ALA A 197 9.60 -14.20 -9.81
C ALA A 197 8.43 -13.34 -9.29
N ALA A 198 7.86 -13.65 -8.12
CA ALA A 198 6.79 -12.87 -7.52
C ALA A 198 7.24 -11.45 -7.16
N VAL A 199 8.45 -11.30 -6.60
CA VAL A 199 9.07 -9.99 -6.32
C VAL A 199 9.31 -9.22 -7.61
N GLY A 200 9.78 -9.89 -8.68
CA GLY A 200 9.96 -9.26 -9.99
C GLY A 200 8.65 -8.73 -10.58
N LEU A 201 7.55 -9.49 -10.47
CA LEU A 201 6.22 -9.02 -10.86
C LEU A 201 5.73 -7.86 -9.98
N ALA A 202 6.05 -7.86 -8.68
CA ALA A 202 5.73 -6.74 -7.80
C ALA A 202 6.49 -5.46 -8.21
N ILE A 203 7.80 -5.58 -8.54
CA ILE A 203 8.63 -4.47 -9.06
C ILE A 203 8.09 -3.97 -10.39
N LEU A 204 7.67 -4.88 -11.28
CA LEU A 204 7.10 -4.55 -12.56
C LEU A 204 5.77 -3.78 -12.42
N ASN A 205 4.94 -4.12 -11.42
CA ASN A 205 3.70 -3.41 -11.16
C ASN A 205 3.94 -2.02 -10.55
N LYS A 206 4.85 -1.91 -9.56
CA LYS A 206 5.35 -0.67 -8.96
C LYS A 206 6.81 -0.85 -8.56
N THR A 207 7.63 0.16 -8.70
CA THR A 207 9.09 0.03 -8.54
C THR A 207 9.55 -0.13 -7.08
N TRP A 208 8.80 0.36 -6.09
CA TRP A 208 9.19 0.37 -4.68
C TRP A 208 9.45 -1.04 -4.05
N PRO A 209 8.84 -2.16 -4.49
CA PRO A 209 9.18 -3.49 -3.99
C PRO A 209 10.63 -3.91 -4.18
N VAL A 210 11.41 -3.17 -4.99
CA VAL A 210 12.86 -3.34 -5.09
C VAL A 210 13.55 -3.27 -3.71
N LEU A 211 12.97 -2.58 -2.75
CA LEU A 211 13.43 -2.51 -1.36
C LEU A 211 13.48 -3.89 -0.66
N PHE A 212 12.74 -4.88 -1.15
CA PHE A 212 12.79 -6.23 -0.60
C PHE A 212 14.03 -7.02 -1.05
N LEU A 213 14.61 -6.69 -2.20
CA LEU A 213 15.76 -7.40 -2.75
C LEU A 213 16.96 -7.44 -1.79
N PRO A 214 17.48 -6.31 -1.27
CA PRO A 214 18.63 -6.35 -0.36
C PRO A 214 18.33 -7.16 0.90
N VAL A 215 17.09 -7.16 1.38
CA VAL A 215 16.69 -7.94 2.56
C VAL A 215 16.87 -9.44 2.31
N VAL A 216 16.46 -9.95 1.15
CA VAL A 216 16.61 -11.38 0.79
C VAL A 216 18.05 -11.69 0.42
N VAL A 217 18.68 -10.87 -0.42
CA VAL A 217 20.04 -11.07 -0.90
C VAL A 217 21.06 -11.20 0.24
N MET A 218 20.91 -10.40 1.30
CA MET A 218 21.78 -10.50 2.49
C MET A 218 21.63 -11.83 3.25
N ARG A 219 20.54 -12.56 3.06
CA ARG A 219 20.23 -13.86 3.71
C ARG A 219 20.59 -15.09 2.89
N LEU A 220 20.97 -14.88 1.63
CA LEU A 220 21.44 -15.97 0.77
C LEU A 220 22.91 -16.30 1.06
N GLY A 221 23.20 -17.60 1.23
CA GLY A 221 24.50 -18.10 1.68
C GLY A 221 25.62 -18.01 0.64
N SER A 222 25.32 -17.96 -0.67
CA SER A 222 26.33 -17.93 -1.72
C SER A 222 26.12 -16.77 -2.69
N TRP A 223 27.22 -16.26 -3.29
CA TRP A 223 27.16 -15.19 -4.27
C TRP A 223 26.37 -15.61 -5.53
N ARG A 224 26.44 -16.89 -5.92
CA ARG A 224 25.66 -17.45 -7.05
C ARG A 224 24.17 -17.39 -6.77
N ALA A 225 23.75 -17.76 -5.57
CA ALA A 225 22.35 -17.65 -5.16
C ALA A 225 21.88 -16.19 -5.12
N ARG A 226 22.72 -15.28 -4.65
CA ARG A 226 22.45 -13.82 -4.63
C ARG A 226 22.28 -13.27 -6.04
N LEU A 227 23.21 -13.61 -6.94
CA LEU A 227 23.15 -13.20 -8.34
C LEU A 227 21.92 -13.79 -9.04
N GLY A 228 21.68 -15.11 -8.88
CA GLY A 228 20.53 -15.78 -9.49
C GLY A 228 19.19 -15.23 -9.04
N TYR A 229 19.02 -14.96 -7.74
CA TYR A 229 17.80 -14.33 -7.21
C TYR A 229 17.60 -12.92 -7.77
N THR A 230 18.65 -12.09 -7.75
CA THR A 230 18.60 -10.72 -8.26
C THR A 230 18.35 -10.69 -9.76
N ALA A 231 19.05 -11.55 -10.53
CA ALA A 231 18.88 -11.62 -11.98
C ALA A 231 17.45 -12.04 -12.37
N LEU A 232 16.85 -13.00 -11.66
CA LEU A 232 15.47 -13.40 -11.92
C LEU A 232 14.48 -12.30 -11.53
N ALA A 233 14.64 -11.68 -10.35
CA ALA A 233 13.72 -10.65 -9.86
C ALA A 233 13.79 -9.36 -10.71
N LEU A 234 14.96 -8.94 -11.17
CA LEU A 234 15.11 -7.77 -12.04
C LEU A 234 14.96 -8.11 -13.53
N GLY A 235 15.26 -9.34 -13.92
CA GLY A 235 15.13 -9.79 -15.31
C GLY A 235 13.69 -9.75 -15.81
N ILE A 236 12.71 -10.08 -14.96
CA ILE A 236 11.29 -10.02 -15.33
C ILE A 236 10.87 -8.60 -15.73
N PRO A 237 11.04 -7.56 -14.91
CA PRO A 237 10.68 -6.20 -15.34
C PRO A 237 11.51 -5.73 -16.54
N VAL A 238 12.80 -6.06 -16.61
CA VAL A 238 13.65 -5.71 -17.76
C VAL A 238 13.13 -6.36 -19.04
N LEU A 239 12.81 -7.66 -19.01
CA LEU A 239 12.28 -8.37 -20.17
C LEU A 239 10.97 -7.76 -20.68
N VAL A 240 10.03 -7.43 -19.78
CA VAL A 240 8.74 -6.83 -20.16
C VAL A 240 8.94 -5.39 -20.70
N VAL A 241 9.83 -4.63 -20.10
CA VAL A 241 10.19 -3.29 -20.60
C VAL A 241 10.78 -3.38 -22.00
N VAL A 242 11.76 -4.26 -22.22
CA VAL A 242 12.38 -4.45 -23.55
C VAL A 242 11.34 -4.91 -24.58
N ALA A 243 10.50 -5.89 -24.22
CA ALA A 243 9.44 -6.34 -25.10
C ALA A 243 8.46 -5.22 -25.48
N TYR A 244 8.13 -4.34 -24.54
CA TYR A 244 7.30 -3.16 -24.81
C TYR A 244 7.98 -2.19 -25.76
N LEU A 245 9.26 -1.84 -25.49
CA LEU A 245 10.03 -0.90 -26.32
C LEU A 245 10.14 -1.40 -27.75
N VAL A 246 10.41 -2.69 -27.94
CA VAL A 246 10.50 -3.31 -29.28
C VAL A 246 9.14 -3.34 -29.97
N ALA A 247 8.07 -3.69 -29.25
CA ALA A 247 6.73 -3.83 -29.83
C ALA A 247 6.15 -2.49 -30.33
N TYR A 248 6.50 -1.38 -29.69
CA TYR A 248 5.99 -0.04 -30.04
C TYR A 248 7.02 0.87 -30.69
N ASP A 249 8.23 0.38 -30.97
CA ASP A 249 9.38 1.21 -31.41
C ASP A 249 9.53 2.47 -30.52
N ALA A 250 9.47 2.26 -29.19
CA ALA A 250 9.30 3.33 -28.21
C ALA A 250 10.65 3.85 -27.69
N ASP A 251 10.74 5.16 -27.46
CA ASP A 251 11.85 5.76 -26.69
C ASP A 251 11.75 5.35 -25.21
N PRO A 252 12.81 4.77 -24.61
CA PRO A 252 12.81 4.43 -23.19
C PRO A 252 12.80 5.65 -22.26
N ALA A 253 13.24 6.83 -22.69
CA ALA A 253 13.44 7.99 -21.83
C ALA A 253 12.14 8.49 -21.14
N PRO A 254 10.99 8.65 -21.81
CA PRO A 254 9.76 9.05 -21.14
C PRO A 254 9.31 8.06 -20.07
N MET A 255 9.38 6.75 -20.34
CA MET A 255 8.99 5.70 -19.40
C MET A 255 9.93 5.65 -18.20
N LEU A 256 11.24 5.49 -18.42
CA LEU A 256 12.22 5.35 -17.34
C LEU A 256 12.33 6.64 -16.53
N GLY A 257 12.31 7.79 -17.21
CA GLY A 257 12.30 9.08 -16.53
C GLY A 257 11.16 9.21 -15.55
N ARG A 258 9.95 8.83 -15.93
CA ARG A 258 8.77 8.89 -15.04
C ARG A 258 8.79 7.81 -13.96
N ALA A 259 9.08 6.56 -14.29
CA ALA A 259 9.09 5.46 -13.33
C ALA A 259 10.16 5.65 -12.23
N LEU A 260 11.32 6.22 -12.57
CA LEU A 260 12.43 6.42 -11.64
C LEU A 260 12.35 7.76 -10.88
N THR A 261 11.64 8.76 -11.42
CA THR A 261 11.54 10.09 -10.79
C THR A 261 10.22 10.32 -10.07
N HIS A 262 9.26 9.41 -10.17
CA HIS A 262 7.97 9.55 -9.46
C HIS A 262 8.18 9.51 -7.93
N ARG A 263 7.76 10.57 -7.23
CA ARG A 263 8.14 10.80 -5.82
C ARG A 263 6.99 11.14 -4.90
N GLY A 264 5.76 11.10 -5.35
CA GLY A 264 4.63 11.63 -4.59
C GLY A 264 4.72 13.14 -4.38
N ASN A 265 3.79 13.70 -3.63
CA ASN A 265 3.66 15.13 -3.38
C ASN A 265 4.37 15.53 -2.08
N ALA A 266 5.22 16.56 -2.12
CA ALA A 266 5.80 17.15 -0.92
C ALA A 266 4.75 17.98 -0.17
N GLY A 267 4.92 18.12 1.15
CA GLY A 267 4.04 18.95 1.97
C GLY A 267 2.79 18.23 2.51
N TYR A 268 2.75 16.90 2.49
CA TYR A 268 1.63 16.11 3.00
C TYR A 268 2.03 15.07 4.06
N TRP A 269 3.33 14.93 4.34
CA TRP A 269 3.82 13.89 5.22
C TRP A 269 5.03 14.33 6.04
N GLY A 270 5.06 13.95 7.33
CA GLY A 270 6.17 14.18 8.23
C GLY A 270 6.55 15.67 8.35
N PRO A 271 7.84 15.99 8.45
CA PRO A 271 8.30 17.37 8.56
C PRO A 271 7.91 18.24 7.35
N SER A 272 7.78 17.65 6.15
CA SER A 272 7.39 18.40 4.96
C SER A 272 5.96 18.93 5.04
N ALA A 273 5.06 18.24 5.78
CA ALA A 273 3.67 18.66 5.97
C ALA A 273 3.55 20.02 6.70
N VAL A 274 4.55 20.35 7.50
CA VAL A 274 4.62 21.65 8.21
C VAL A 274 5.50 22.63 7.45
N LEU A 275 6.70 22.20 7.07
CA LEU A 275 7.72 23.10 6.52
C LEU A 275 7.35 23.68 5.14
N VAL A 276 6.80 22.86 4.24
CA VAL A 276 6.47 23.32 2.88
C VAL A 276 5.37 24.39 2.88
N PRO A 277 4.22 24.22 3.56
CA PRO A 277 3.22 25.30 3.63
C PRO A 277 3.69 26.48 4.47
N ALA A 278 4.47 26.26 5.52
CA ALA A 278 5.04 27.35 6.34
C ALA A 278 5.98 28.24 5.52
N ALA A 279 6.81 27.66 4.64
CA ALA A 279 7.67 28.43 3.71
C ALA A 279 6.86 29.32 2.74
N GLY A 280 5.64 28.86 2.37
CA GLY A 280 4.72 29.68 1.56
C GLY A 280 4.19 30.91 2.30
N VAL A 281 4.08 30.84 3.66
CA VAL A 281 3.64 31.96 4.51
C VAL A 281 4.83 32.82 4.98
N TRP A 282 5.93 32.18 5.31
CA TRP A 282 7.17 32.81 5.80
C TRP A 282 8.32 32.48 4.85
N PRO A 283 8.64 33.37 3.89
CA PRO A 283 9.69 33.14 2.88
C PRO A 283 11.08 32.85 3.46
N SER A 284 11.35 33.29 4.70
CA SER A 284 12.60 32.97 5.43
C SER A 284 12.81 31.47 5.66
N LEU A 285 11.76 30.65 5.61
CA LEU A 285 11.84 29.19 5.75
C LEU A 285 12.11 28.48 4.42
N GLN A 286 12.02 29.18 3.27
CA GLN A 286 12.22 28.58 1.94
C GLN A 286 13.59 27.87 1.80
N PRO A 287 14.73 28.45 2.25
CA PRO A 287 16.01 27.76 2.18
C PRO A 287 16.02 26.40 2.91
N LEU A 288 15.31 26.30 4.04
CA LEU A 288 15.20 25.05 4.78
C LEU A 288 14.36 24.00 4.03
N ALA A 289 13.28 24.44 3.39
CA ALA A 289 12.46 23.57 2.53
C ALA A 289 13.25 23.06 1.32
N ASP A 290 14.08 23.92 0.71
CA ASP A 290 14.94 23.58 -0.42
C ASP A 290 16.04 22.57 -0.02
N VAL A 291 16.67 22.75 1.15
CA VAL A 291 17.63 21.80 1.72
C VAL A 291 16.97 20.44 1.99
N LEU A 292 15.78 20.44 2.58
CA LEU A 292 15.03 19.18 2.79
C LEU A 292 14.75 18.47 1.47
N ALA A 293 14.34 19.20 0.45
CA ALA A 293 14.11 18.67 -0.90
C ALA A 293 15.38 18.15 -1.56
N ALA A 294 16.50 18.85 -1.43
CA ALA A 294 17.80 18.48 -2.00
C ALA A 294 18.36 17.22 -1.36
N LEU A 295 18.28 17.11 -0.04
CA LEU A 295 18.85 16.00 0.76
C LEU A 295 17.96 14.75 0.77
N ARG A 296 16.72 14.81 0.31
CA ARG A 296 15.71 13.74 0.44
C ARG A 296 16.19 12.35 0.02
N ASN A 297 16.92 12.24 -1.10
CA ASN A 297 17.40 10.94 -1.61
C ASN A 297 18.53 10.39 -0.74
N TRP A 298 19.42 11.24 -0.23
CA TRP A 298 20.50 10.88 0.66
C TRP A 298 19.97 10.41 2.02
N VAL A 299 18.99 11.14 2.56
CA VAL A 299 18.33 10.76 3.82
C VAL A 299 17.60 9.45 3.68
N LEU A 300 16.87 9.25 2.56
CA LEU A 300 16.14 8.02 2.29
C LEU A 300 17.10 6.83 2.10
N GLY A 301 18.15 7.00 1.31
CA GLY A 301 19.19 5.97 1.11
C GLY A 301 19.93 5.65 2.41
N GLY A 302 20.32 6.65 3.18
CA GLY A 302 20.98 6.49 4.50
C GLY A 302 20.09 5.76 5.50
N ALA A 303 18.80 6.12 5.58
CA ALA A 303 17.84 5.45 6.46
C ALA A 303 17.63 3.99 6.05
N ALA A 304 17.54 3.72 4.74
CA ALA A 304 17.43 2.36 4.23
C ALA A 304 18.65 1.50 4.56
N LEU A 305 19.86 2.02 4.32
CA LEU A 305 21.12 1.33 4.63
C LEU A 305 21.26 1.07 6.13
N LEU A 306 20.95 2.06 6.95
CA LEU A 306 20.98 1.93 8.40
C LEU A 306 19.98 0.88 8.90
N ALA A 307 18.76 0.87 8.37
CA ALA A 307 17.74 -0.13 8.71
C ALA A 307 18.19 -1.54 8.31
N LEU A 308 18.76 -1.73 7.13
CA LEU A 308 19.30 -3.01 6.66
C LEU A 308 20.45 -3.49 7.55
N TRP A 309 21.40 -2.60 7.87
CA TRP A 309 22.52 -2.93 8.75
C TRP A 309 22.04 -3.33 10.15
N TRP A 310 21.05 -2.61 10.70
CA TRP A 310 20.53 -2.88 12.03
C TRP A 310 19.75 -4.19 12.13
N THR A 311 19.10 -4.59 11.05
CA THR A 311 18.19 -5.73 11.03
C THR A 311 18.77 -6.97 10.33
N GLN A 312 20.06 -6.98 10.02
CA GLN A 312 20.72 -8.08 9.28
C GLN A 312 20.56 -9.46 9.95
N ARG A 313 20.37 -9.51 11.28
CA ARG A 313 20.19 -10.74 12.06
C ARG A 313 18.71 -11.09 12.31
N GLN A 314 17.77 -10.26 11.89
CA GLN A 314 16.33 -10.51 12.04
C GLN A 314 15.79 -11.39 10.90
N SER A 315 14.53 -11.88 11.06
CA SER A 315 13.81 -12.53 9.96
C SER A 315 13.70 -11.61 8.74
N ALA A 316 13.46 -12.16 7.55
CA ALA A 316 13.31 -11.35 6.34
C ALA A 316 12.11 -10.39 6.48
N LEU A 317 11.01 -10.85 7.07
CA LEU A 317 9.81 -10.04 7.28
C LEU A 317 10.04 -8.89 8.26
N ASP A 318 10.69 -9.17 9.39
CA ASP A 318 11.00 -8.14 10.40
C ASP A 318 11.95 -7.09 9.86
N ALA A 319 12.98 -7.51 9.14
CA ALA A 319 13.90 -6.59 8.50
C ALA A 319 13.21 -5.72 7.45
N PHE A 320 12.35 -6.32 6.63
CA PHE A 320 11.62 -5.60 5.60
C PHE A 320 10.62 -4.59 6.22
N LEU A 321 9.86 -4.99 7.23
CA LEU A 321 8.95 -4.08 7.93
C LEU A 321 9.70 -2.91 8.57
N THR A 322 10.87 -3.16 9.17
CA THR A 322 11.70 -2.10 9.74
C THR A 322 12.25 -1.16 8.66
N LEU A 323 12.68 -1.73 7.53
CA LEU A 323 13.11 -0.95 6.36
C LEU A 323 11.99 -0.08 5.81
N LEU A 324 10.78 -0.62 5.64
CA LEU A 324 9.61 0.16 5.21
C LEU A 324 9.29 1.28 6.19
N LEU A 325 9.29 1.01 7.51
CA LEU A 325 9.07 2.02 8.53
C LEU A 325 10.12 3.14 8.45
N ALA A 326 11.39 2.79 8.27
CA ALA A 326 12.47 3.77 8.15
C ALA A 326 12.30 4.64 6.90
N VAL A 327 11.98 4.04 5.75
CA VAL A 327 11.72 4.75 4.49
C VAL A 327 10.51 5.67 4.63
N VAL A 328 9.39 5.16 5.17
CA VAL A 328 8.16 5.95 5.36
C VAL A 328 8.36 7.07 6.39
N ALA A 329 9.18 6.86 7.42
CA ALA A 329 9.47 7.87 8.44
C ALA A 329 10.18 9.11 7.88
N VAL A 330 11.07 8.92 6.91
CA VAL A 330 11.95 10.01 6.41
C VAL A 330 11.58 10.52 5.02
N THR A 331 10.63 9.92 4.33
CA THR A 331 10.24 10.36 2.98
C THR A 331 9.66 11.76 2.99
N VAL A 332 10.08 12.59 2.04
CA VAL A 332 9.61 13.98 1.88
C VAL A 332 8.41 14.05 0.95
N GLY A 333 8.45 13.29 -0.15
CA GLY A 333 7.31 13.14 -1.05
C GLY A 333 6.47 11.94 -0.67
N PHE A 334 5.15 12.07 -0.67
CA PHE A 334 4.24 11.03 -0.21
C PHE A 334 3.01 10.90 -1.10
N GLY A 335 2.64 9.66 -1.40
CA GLY A 335 1.36 9.33 -2.01
C GLY A 335 0.43 8.75 -0.95
N ILE A 336 -0.80 9.25 -0.86
CA ILE A 336 -1.74 8.82 0.18
C ILE A 336 -2.03 7.32 0.16
N GLN A 337 -1.95 6.67 -0.99
CA GLN A 337 -2.10 5.23 -1.15
C GLN A 337 -0.94 4.43 -0.51
N TRP A 338 0.22 5.05 -0.25
CA TRP A 338 1.36 4.40 0.41
C TRP A 338 1.07 4.06 1.88
N LEU A 339 0.04 4.68 2.47
CA LEU A 339 -0.43 4.32 3.81
C LEU A 339 -0.81 2.84 3.95
N LEU A 340 -1.12 2.16 2.85
CA LEU A 340 -1.43 0.73 2.86
C LEU A 340 -0.18 -0.16 3.00
N TRP A 341 1.02 0.30 2.63
CA TRP A 341 2.21 -0.55 2.51
C TRP A 341 2.61 -1.29 3.79
N LEU A 342 2.48 -0.64 4.94
CA LEU A 342 2.91 -1.19 6.23
C LEU A 342 1.95 -2.28 6.75
N ILE A 343 0.66 -2.18 6.43
CA ILE A 343 -0.40 -2.92 7.12
C ILE A 343 -0.31 -4.43 6.91
N PRO A 344 -0.22 -4.98 5.68
CA PRO A 344 -0.16 -6.42 5.50
C PRO A 344 1.10 -7.04 6.13
N PHE A 345 2.27 -6.38 6.01
CA PHE A 345 3.51 -6.86 6.60
C PHE A 345 3.52 -6.77 8.12
N ALA A 346 2.84 -5.79 8.69
CA ALA A 346 2.61 -5.70 10.14
C ALA A 346 1.77 -6.87 10.66
N LEU A 347 0.69 -7.21 9.93
CA LEU A 347 -0.18 -8.33 10.32
C LEU A 347 0.51 -9.69 10.10
N LEU A 348 1.29 -9.83 9.03
CA LEU A 348 2.12 -11.01 8.80
C LEU A 348 3.21 -11.17 9.89
N ALA A 349 3.78 -10.05 10.36
CA ALA A 349 4.72 -10.02 11.49
C ALA A 349 4.00 -10.06 12.86
N GLU A 350 2.70 -10.31 12.87
CA GLU A 350 1.86 -10.44 14.06
C GLU A 350 1.86 -9.21 15.00
N GLN A 351 2.08 -8.02 14.44
CA GLN A 351 2.09 -6.76 15.18
C GLN A 351 0.73 -6.05 15.16
N ALA A 352 -0.31 -6.76 15.64
CA ALA A 352 -1.69 -6.33 15.58
C ALA A 352 -1.94 -4.95 16.21
N ARG A 353 -1.34 -4.66 17.36
CA ARG A 353 -1.50 -3.37 18.07
C ARG A 353 -1.02 -2.21 17.21
N TRP A 354 0.19 -2.31 16.66
CA TRP A 354 0.77 -1.27 15.83
C TRP A 354 -0.02 -1.11 14.51
N ALA A 355 -0.39 -2.24 13.88
CA ALA A 355 -1.23 -2.23 12.69
C ALA A 355 -2.57 -1.51 12.95
N ARG A 356 -3.22 -1.74 14.10
CA ARG A 356 -4.49 -1.09 14.46
C ARG A 356 -4.34 0.42 14.67
N VAL A 357 -3.40 0.84 15.52
CA VAL A 357 -3.19 2.26 15.83
C VAL A 357 -2.81 3.03 14.57
N TYR A 358 -1.89 2.46 13.78
CA TYR A 358 -1.49 3.04 12.50
C TYR A 358 -2.66 3.15 11.52
N SER A 359 -3.46 2.07 11.38
CA SER A 359 -4.59 2.06 10.44
C SER A 359 -5.64 3.11 10.78
N LEU A 360 -5.92 3.35 12.06
CA LEU A 360 -6.87 4.39 12.48
C LEU A 360 -6.35 5.80 12.16
N ALA A 361 -5.09 6.07 12.47
CA ALA A 361 -4.47 7.35 12.16
C ALA A 361 -4.35 7.59 10.63
N ALA A 362 -4.00 6.55 9.89
CA ALA A 362 -3.93 6.59 8.43
C ALA A 362 -5.32 6.73 7.77
N ALA A 363 -6.33 6.06 8.31
CA ALA A 363 -7.71 6.21 7.84
C ALA A 363 -8.25 7.62 8.06
N LEU A 364 -7.89 8.27 9.18
CA LEU A 364 -8.22 9.68 9.41
C LEU A 364 -7.64 10.57 8.30
N MET A 365 -6.36 10.43 8.00
CA MET A 365 -5.72 11.17 6.89
C MET A 365 -6.41 10.91 5.56
N LEU A 366 -6.65 9.64 5.20
CA LEU A 366 -7.30 9.28 3.94
C LEU A 366 -8.73 9.84 3.86
N THR A 367 -9.50 9.76 4.94
CA THR A 367 -10.86 10.27 4.99
C THR A 367 -10.88 11.78 4.77
N ILE A 368 -10.03 12.53 5.46
CA ILE A 368 -9.93 13.98 5.29
C ILE A 368 -9.48 14.31 3.86
N HIS A 369 -8.48 13.63 3.34
CA HIS A 369 -7.94 13.88 2.00
C HIS A 369 -8.94 13.53 0.89
N LEU A 370 -9.58 12.36 0.95
CA LEU A 370 -10.50 11.90 -0.08
C LEU A 370 -11.89 12.55 0.02
N TYR A 371 -12.42 12.69 1.25
CA TYR A 371 -13.75 13.24 1.45
C TYR A 371 -13.74 14.77 1.61
N GLY A 372 -12.74 15.31 2.30
CA GLY A 372 -12.66 16.74 2.56
C GLY A 372 -12.42 17.58 1.30
N LEU A 373 -11.85 17.00 0.23
CA LEU A 373 -11.53 17.74 -0.99
C LEU A 373 -12.33 17.30 -2.21
N HIS A 374 -12.61 15.98 -2.37
CA HIS A 374 -13.04 15.44 -3.65
C HIS A 374 -14.45 14.84 -3.61
N MET A 375 -14.94 14.42 -2.45
CA MET A 375 -16.16 13.64 -2.34
C MET A 375 -17.26 14.34 -1.52
N VAL A 376 -16.95 15.39 -0.77
CA VAL A 376 -17.90 16.15 0.04
C VAL A 376 -17.72 17.65 -0.20
N PRO A 377 -18.21 18.18 -1.34
CA PRO A 377 -18.08 19.60 -1.68
C PRO A 377 -18.57 20.53 -0.58
N TRP A 378 -19.65 20.15 0.13
CA TRP A 378 -20.22 20.96 1.22
C TRP A 378 -19.31 21.07 2.45
N LEU A 379 -18.38 20.13 2.69
CA LEU A 379 -17.40 20.28 3.77
C LEU A 379 -16.36 21.36 3.41
N ALA A 380 -16.00 21.46 2.14
CA ALA A 380 -15.15 22.53 1.63
C ALA A 380 -15.82 23.92 1.74
N GLU A 381 -17.15 23.99 1.67
CA GLU A 381 -17.91 25.24 1.83
C GLU A 381 -17.82 25.81 3.26
N TRP A 382 -17.54 24.99 4.26
CA TRP A 382 -17.44 25.39 5.67
C TRP A 382 -16.02 25.81 6.10
N LEU A 383 -15.02 25.52 5.26
CA LEU A 383 -13.62 25.83 5.54
C LEU A 383 -13.11 26.85 4.52
N SER A 384 -12.41 27.87 5.01
CA SER A 384 -11.67 28.74 4.10
C SER A 384 -10.60 27.89 3.35
N PRO A 385 -10.28 28.22 2.08
CA PRO A 385 -9.27 27.47 1.33
C PRO A 385 -7.93 27.26 2.06
N PRO A 386 -7.36 28.27 2.77
CA PRO A 386 -6.17 28.06 3.57
C PRO A 386 -6.37 27.05 4.73
N ALA A 387 -7.52 27.11 5.42
CA ALA A 387 -7.80 26.19 6.54
C ALA A 387 -7.98 24.76 6.04
N ALA A 388 -8.63 24.57 4.90
CA ALA A 388 -8.77 23.25 4.26
C ALA A 388 -7.39 22.68 3.87
N ASP A 389 -6.52 23.47 3.26
CA ASP A 389 -5.16 23.04 2.86
C ASP A 389 -4.33 22.63 4.09
N TRP A 390 -4.35 23.43 5.16
CA TRP A 390 -3.67 23.09 6.42
C TRP A 390 -4.22 21.80 7.05
N LEU A 391 -5.55 21.65 7.11
CA LEU A 391 -6.19 20.46 7.68
C LEU A 391 -5.72 19.18 6.94
N ILE A 392 -5.70 19.22 5.62
CA ILE A 392 -5.27 18.09 4.79
C ILE A 392 -3.83 17.75 5.06
N ARG A 393 -2.93 18.73 5.07
CA ARG A 393 -1.50 18.53 5.28
C ARG A 393 -1.20 17.98 6.68
N LEU A 394 -1.81 18.59 7.71
CA LEU A 394 -1.57 18.20 9.10
C LEU A 394 -2.24 16.87 9.47
N SER A 395 -3.27 16.44 8.74
CA SER A 395 -3.97 15.17 9.00
C SER A 395 -3.07 13.93 8.91
N GLY A 396 -1.92 14.03 8.23
CA GLY A 396 -0.91 12.96 8.15
C GLY A 396 -0.01 12.83 9.36
N LEU A 397 0.11 13.88 10.19
CA LEU A 397 1.03 13.90 11.34
C LEU A 397 0.74 12.82 12.40
N PRO A 398 -0.51 12.49 12.76
CA PRO A 398 -0.80 11.39 13.66
C PRO A 398 -0.27 10.03 13.14
N ALA A 399 -0.50 9.73 11.86
CA ALA A 399 -0.01 8.49 11.26
C ALA A 399 1.53 8.46 11.20
N TRP A 400 2.16 9.59 10.86
CA TRP A 400 3.61 9.74 10.88
C TRP A 400 4.18 9.56 12.30
N GLY A 401 3.56 10.15 13.32
CA GLY A 401 3.95 9.98 14.72
C GLY A 401 3.91 8.51 15.16
N VAL A 402 2.89 7.77 14.73
CA VAL A 402 2.81 6.31 14.97
C VAL A 402 3.95 5.58 14.26
N VAL A 403 4.29 5.93 13.02
CA VAL A 403 5.42 5.32 12.29
C VAL A 403 6.74 5.53 13.04
N ILE A 404 7.00 6.73 13.54
CA ILE A 404 8.21 7.03 14.33
C ILE A 404 8.23 6.21 15.62
N ALA A 405 7.14 6.23 16.39
CA ALA A 405 7.07 5.48 17.65
C ALA A 405 7.25 3.97 17.43
N TRP A 406 6.65 3.45 16.36
CA TRP A 406 6.77 2.05 15.98
C TRP A 406 8.20 1.69 15.55
N LEU A 407 8.83 2.50 14.69
CA LEU A 407 10.22 2.31 14.28
C LEU A 407 11.15 2.29 15.50
N VAL A 408 11.02 3.25 16.42
CA VAL A 408 11.82 3.30 17.66
C VAL A 408 11.61 2.05 18.52
N ALA A 409 10.36 1.59 18.67
CA ALA A 409 10.07 0.37 19.42
C ALA A 409 10.75 -0.86 18.80
N ARG A 410 10.72 -0.99 17.44
CA ARG A 410 11.39 -2.08 16.73
C ARG A 410 12.92 -2.04 16.85
N LEU A 411 13.51 -0.86 16.73
CA LEU A 411 14.97 -0.69 16.88
C LEU A 411 15.42 -1.03 18.30
N ARG A 412 14.63 -0.68 19.32
CA ARG A 412 14.90 -1.07 20.71
C ARG A 412 14.78 -2.58 20.92
N ALA A 413 13.74 -3.22 20.38
CA ALA A 413 13.56 -4.67 20.46
C ALA A 413 14.71 -5.42 19.77
N ALA A 414 15.15 -4.95 18.61
CA ALA A 414 16.30 -5.51 17.88
C ALA A 414 17.59 -5.47 18.70
N ARG A 415 17.86 -4.36 19.40
CA ARG A 415 19.01 -4.24 20.33
C ARG A 415 18.96 -5.23 21.48
N ALA A 416 17.75 -5.44 22.03
CA ALA A 416 17.55 -6.34 23.17
C ALA A 416 17.57 -7.83 22.80
N GLY A 417 17.77 -8.18 21.50
CA GLY A 417 17.68 -9.56 21.02
C GLY A 417 16.29 -10.21 21.17
N ARG A 418 15.25 -9.39 21.39
CA ARG A 418 13.87 -9.86 21.60
C ARG A 418 13.16 -10.01 20.28
N PRO A 419 12.34 -11.08 20.08
CA PRO A 419 11.47 -11.14 18.94
C PRO A 419 10.50 -9.96 18.95
N ALA A 420 10.31 -9.31 17.81
CA ALA A 420 9.41 -8.15 17.67
C ALA A 420 7.91 -8.54 17.66
N ALA A 421 7.60 -9.85 17.60
CA ALA A 421 6.23 -10.35 17.61
C ALA A 421 5.56 -10.13 18.98
N GLU A 422 4.34 -9.62 18.96
CA GLU A 422 3.48 -9.57 20.14
C GLU A 422 3.13 -11.01 20.56
N GLN A 423 3.67 -11.46 21.69
CA GLN A 423 3.27 -12.76 22.21
C GLN A 423 1.85 -12.68 22.77
N PRO A 424 0.98 -13.70 22.52
CA PRO A 424 -0.38 -13.73 23.07
C PRO A 424 -0.44 -13.76 24.61
N ARG A 425 0.70 -13.82 25.30
CA ARG A 425 0.79 -13.90 26.77
C ARG A 425 0.21 -12.70 27.50
N GLU A 426 0.20 -11.50 26.89
CA GLU A 426 -0.38 -10.32 27.54
C GLU A 426 -1.91 -10.23 27.42
N LEU A 427 -2.53 -11.06 26.60
CA LEU A 427 -3.99 -11.10 26.41
C LEU A 427 -4.71 -12.10 27.32
N ALA A 428 -3.97 -12.89 28.11
CA ALA A 428 -4.52 -13.88 29.05
C ALA A 428 -4.66 -13.35 30.50
N ALA A 429 -4.25 -12.10 30.76
CA ALA A 429 -4.17 -11.55 32.12
C ALA A 429 -5.13 -10.38 32.41
N ASN A 430 -6.12 -10.10 31.51
CA ASN A 430 -7.19 -9.12 31.83
C ASN A 430 -8.57 -9.67 31.48
#